data_aa9e84ec3153507da1c9661e495593bc
#
_entry.id   aa9e84ec3153507da1c9661e495593bc
#
_cell.length_a   1.000
_cell.length_b   1.000
_cell.length_c   1.000
_cell.angle_alpha   90.00
_cell.angle_beta   90.00
_cell.angle_gamma   90.00
#
_symmetry.space_group_name_H-M   'P 1'
#
loop_
_entity.id
_entity.type
_entity.pdbx_description
1 polymer ?
#
loop_
_entity_poly.entity_id
_entity_poly.type
_entity_poly.pdbx_seq_one_letter_code
_entity_poly.pdbx_strand_id
1 'polypeptide(L)' 'RMDIMLRHISALIANKGDYIGIREARKHSSWYIRDIHGAAAFRRELGTLESFEQLEAIAKKVVESAAE' A
#
# COMPACT_ATOMS: atom_id res chain seq x y z
N ARG A 1 6.58 -7.50 -6.59
CA ARG A 1 6.83 -6.50 -5.54
C ARG A 1 5.54 -6.09 -4.81
N MET A 2 4.49 -5.79 -5.54
CA MET A 2 3.22 -5.45 -4.91
C MET A 2 2.63 -6.63 -4.16
N ASP A 3 2.82 -7.83 -4.68
CA ASP A 3 2.37 -9.04 -3.99
C ASP A 3 3.02 -9.19 -2.62
N ILE A 4 4.33 -8.89 -2.56
CA ILE A 4 5.08 -8.96 -1.31
C ILE A 4 4.57 -7.91 -0.34
N MET A 5 4.33 -6.70 -0.82
CA MET A 5 3.79 -5.62 -0.02
C MET A 5 2.44 -5.99 0.58
N LEU A 6 1.53 -6.48 -0.25
CA LEU A 6 0.19 -6.85 0.22
C LEU A 6 0.23 -7.98 1.24
N ARG A 7 1.11 -8.94 1.03
CA ARG A 7 1.29 -10.06 1.96
C ARG A 7 1.82 -9.57 3.31
N HIS A 8 2.80 -8.67 3.27
CA HIS A 8 3.39 -8.09 4.47
C HIS A 8 2.34 -7.32 5.29
N ILE A 9 1.58 -6.48 4.61
CA ILE A 9 0.58 -5.65 5.28
C ILE A 9 -0.60 -6.46 5.78
N SER A 10 -0.99 -7.48 5.05
CA SER A 10 -2.02 -8.40 5.50
C SER A 10 -1.61 -9.07 6.83
N ALA A 11 -0.34 -9.46 6.93
CA ALA A 11 0.19 -10.05 8.16
C ALA A 11 0.20 -9.03 9.31
N LEU A 12 0.54 -7.79 9.02
CA LEU A 12 0.52 -6.73 10.04
C LEU A 12 -0.88 -6.54 10.60
N ILE A 13 -1.87 -6.50 9.71
CA ILE A 13 -3.26 -6.32 10.13
C ILE A 13 -3.73 -7.51 10.96
N ALA A 14 -3.38 -8.71 10.55
CA ALA A 14 -3.75 -9.92 11.28
C ALA A 14 -3.16 -9.94 12.69
N ASN A 15 -1.93 -9.45 12.84
CA ASN A 15 -1.24 -9.45 14.13
C ASN A 15 -1.63 -8.28 15.04
N LYS A 16 -1.82 -7.10 14.46
CA LYS A 16 -1.97 -5.88 15.25
C LYS A 16 -3.38 -5.28 15.22
N GLY A 17 -4.27 -5.87 14.45
CA GLY A 17 -5.64 -5.37 14.31
C GLY A 17 -5.72 -4.31 13.21
N ASP A 18 -6.94 -4.03 12.77
CA ASP A 18 -7.18 -3.13 11.64
C ASP A 18 -6.66 -1.72 11.88
N TYR A 19 -6.92 -1.18 13.05
CA TYR A 19 -6.54 0.21 13.33
C TYR A 19 -5.02 0.43 13.26
N ILE A 20 -4.29 -0.34 14.05
CA ILE A 20 -2.82 -0.21 14.09
C ILE A 20 -2.19 -0.72 12.81
N GLY A 21 -2.71 -1.83 12.27
CA GLY A 21 -2.21 -2.40 11.03
C GLY A 21 -2.30 -1.43 9.86
N ILE A 22 -3.43 -0.74 9.73
CA ILE A 22 -3.62 0.23 8.65
C ILE A 22 -2.71 1.44 8.82
N ARG A 23 -2.53 1.91 10.05
CA ARG A 23 -1.62 3.02 10.32
C ARG A 23 -0.18 2.68 9.92
N GLU A 24 0.26 1.48 10.24
CA GLU A 24 1.59 1.03 9.84
C GLU A 24 1.67 0.78 8.34
N ALA A 25 0.56 0.35 7.74
CA ALA A 25 0.48 0.14 6.31
C ALA A 25 0.77 1.41 5.52
N ARG A 26 0.30 2.56 6.01
CA ARG A 26 0.58 3.84 5.35
C ARG A 26 2.07 4.08 5.22
N LYS A 27 2.81 3.80 6.27
CA LYS A 27 4.25 3.98 6.30
C LYS A 27 4.97 2.99 5.39
N HIS A 28 4.66 1.72 5.54
CA HIS A 28 5.35 0.67 4.79
C HIS A 28 5.01 0.71 3.30
N SER A 29 3.77 1.02 2.97
CA SER A 29 3.36 1.10 1.56
C SER A 29 4.09 2.21 0.83
N SER A 30 4.25 3.37 1.46
CA SER A 30 5.00 4.48 0.88
C SER A 30 6.42 4.06 0.53
N TRP A 31 6.99 3.24 1.38
CA TRP A 31 8.35 2.73 1.19
C TRP A 31 8.44 1.88 -0.08
N TYR A 32 7.47 1.01 -0.29
CA TYR A 32 7.47 0.11 -1.43
C TYR A 32 7.34 0.82 -2.77
N ILE A 33 6.71 1.98 -2.80
CA ILE A 33 6.41 2.67 -4.07
C ILE A 33 7.28 3.90 -4.33
N ARG A 34 8.21 4.21 -3.47
CA ARG A 34 8.95 5.48 -3.56
C ARG A 34 9.76 5.66 -4.85
N ASP A 35 10.20 4.57 -5.46
CA ASP A 35 11.00 4.62 -6.66
C ASP A 35 10.19 4.44 -7.95
N ILE A 36 8.87 4.38 -7.82
CA ILE A 36 7.99 4.14 -8.96
C ILE A 36 7.57 5.47 -9.57
N HIS A 37 7.50 5.50 -10.90
CA HIS A 37 7.04 6.68 -11.61
C HIS A 37 5.62 7.04 -11.15
N GLY A 38 5.39 8.30 -10.83
CA GLY A 38 4.11 8.74 -10.31
C GLY A 38 3.92 8.44 -8.83
N ALA A 39 4.98 8.09 -8.11
CA ALA A 39 4.91 7.72 -6.71
C ALA A 39 4.29 8.80 -5.82
N ALA A 40 4.48 10.07 -6.18
CA ALA A 40 3.94 11.16 -5.37
C ALA A 40 2.41 11.10 -5.26
N ALA A 41 1.73 10.79 -6.38
CA ALA A 41 0.28 10.67 -6.38
C ALA A 41 -0.17 9.46 -5.56
N PHE A 42 0.52 8.33 -5.70
CA PHE A 42 0.18 7.13 -4.94
C PHE A 42 0.45 7.31 -3.46
N ARG A 43 1.52 8.00 -3.09
CA ARG A 43 1.80 8.30 -1.69
C ARG A 43 0.71 9.12 -1.05
N ARG A 44 0.15 10.07 -1.81
CA ARG A 44 -0.94 10.89 -1.31
C ARG A 44 -2.16 10.03 -1.01
N GLU A 45 -2.49 9.11 -1.90
CA GLU A 45 -3.60 8.19 -1.67
C GLU A 45 -3.33 7.27 -0.48
N LEU A 46 -2.11 6.78 -0.36
CA LEU A 46 -1.72 5.90 0.75
C LEU A 46 -1.79 6.63 2.09
N GLY A 47 -1.54 7.93 2.10
CA GLY A 47 -1.61 8.74 3.32
C GLY A 47 -3.01 8.82 3.91
N THR A 48 -4.04 8.57 3.11
CA THR A 48 -5.43 8.58 3.56
C THR A 48 -6.03 7.19 3.65
N LEU A 49 -5.18 6.17 3.66
CA LEU A 49 -5.62 4.78 3.68
C LEU A 49 -6.44 4.46 4.92
N GLU A 50 -7.60 3.84 4.71
CA GLU A 50 -8.49 3.46 5.81
C GLU A 50 -8.82 1.98 5.84
N SER A 51 -8.54 1.25 4.76
CA SER A 51 -8.84 -0.17 4.69
C SER A 51 -7.85 -0.90 3.79
N PHE A 52 -7.79 -2.23 3.97
CA PHE A 52 -6.94 -3.06 3.14
C PHE A 52 -7.43 -3.09 1.69
N GLU A 53 -8.73 -3.00 1.48
CA GLU A 53 -9.31 -2.98 0.14
C GLU A 53 -8.82 -1.76 -0.65
N GLN A 54 -8.68 -0.62 0.02
CA GLN A 54 -8.12 0.56 -0.62
C GLN A 54 -6.69 0.34 -1.04
N LEU A 55 -5.92 -0.33 -0.19
CA LEU A 55 -4.53 -0.66 -0.50
C LEU A 55 -4.43 -1.58 -1.71
N GLU A 56 -5.30 -2.57 -1.78
CA GLU A 56 -5.34 -3.47 -2.93
C GLU A 56 -5.64 -2.72 -4.21
N ALA A 57 -6.57 -1.79 -4.17
CA ALA A 57 -6.92 -0.98 -5.33
C ALA A 57 -5.74 -0.12 -5.78
N ILE A 58 -5.02 0.47 -4.84
CA ILE A 58 -3.85 1.29 -5.17
C ILE A 58 -2.74 0.43 -5.75
N ALA A 59 -2.51 -0.75 -5.17
CA ALA A 59 -1.50 -1.67 -5.67
C ALA A 59 -1.80 -2.09 -7.11
N LYS A 60 -3.06 -2.31 -7.43
CA LYS A 60 -3.47 -2.65 -8.78
C LYS A 60 -3.17 -1.52 -9.76
N LYS A 61 -3.44 -0.28 -9.36
CA LYS A 61 -3.13 0.89 -10.18
C LYS A 61 -1.63 1.01 -10.43
N VAL A 62 -0.83 0.74 -9.42
CA VAL A 62 0.63 0.80 -9.55
C VAL A 62 1.12 -0.22 -10.56
N VAL A 63 0.61 -1.44 -10.49
CA VAL A 63 0.99 -2.50 -11.41
C VAL A 63 0.58 -2.15 -12.85
N GLU A 64 -0.63 -1.66 -13.01
CA GLU A 64 -1.14 -1.26 -14.34
C GLU A 64 -0.33 -0.14 -14.93
N SER A 65 0.04 0.84 -14.11
CA SER A 65 0.84 1.96 -14.54
C SER A 65 2.24 1.52 -14.97
N ALA A 66 2.82 0.58 -14.24
CA ALA A 66 4.15 0.05 -14.57
C ALA A 66 4.13 -0.80 -15.84
N ALA A 67 3.02 -1.40 -16.16
CA ALA A 67 2.88 -2.23 -17.35
C ALA A 67 2.80 -1.40 -18.63
N GLU A 68 2.46 -0.14 -18.53
CA GLU A 68 2.39 0.76 -19.67
C GLU A 68 3.76 1.32 -20.00
#